data_7b4cc55012409f9737d04fe124bf8a10
#
_entry.id   7b4cc55012409f9737d04fe124bf8a10
#
_cell.length_a   1.000
_cell.length_b   1.000
_cell.length_c   1.000
_cell.angle_alpha   90.00
_cell.angle_beta   90.00
_cell.angle_gamma   90.00
#
_symmetry.space_group_name_H-M   'P 1'
#
loop_
_entity.id
_entity.type
_entity.pdbx_description
1 polymer ?
#
loop_
_entity_poly.entity_id
_entity_poly.type
_entity_poly.pdbx_seq_one_letter_code
_entity_poly.pdbx_strand_id
1 'polypeptide(L)'
;MENRKVLLIAGGGTLGRYTAKELLSKDCEVDVICLEDYISDNPKLRYFKAKADRNYLTEFLKDKYYDGIVNFIHYTSVDDYKPVHKLLCSKTDQLIFLSSYRVYADLQHTITEEAPLLLDVVKEDSEFLKTENYALPKARCEKFLREESGTKNWTVVRPVISFSDKRLDLVTVSGHEIIDAARSGKTVI
;
A
#
# COMPACT_ATOMS: atom_id res chain seq x y z
N MET A 1 -4.44 -27.89 -5.19
CA MET A 1 -3.58 -26.72 -4.85
C MET A 1 -3.83 -26.42 -3.38
N GLU A 2 -2.79 -26.27 -2.55
CA GLU A 2 -2.97 -25.89 -1.15
C GLU A 2 -3.69 -24.53 -1.07
N ASN A 3 -4.61 -24.43 -0.13
CA ASN A 3 -5.45 -23.25 0.07
C ASN A 3 -4.56 -22.11 0.63
N ARG A 4 -4.12 -21.17 -0.20
CA ARG A 4 -3.22 -20.08 0.20
C ARG A 4 -3.95 -19.08 1.08
N LYS A 5 -3.26 -18.62 2.11
CA LYS A 5 -3.76 -17.64 3.07
C LYS A 5 -3.02 -16.32 2.96
N VAL A 6 -3.75 -15.25 2.71
CA VAL A 6 -3.18 -13.90 2.49
C VAL A 6 -3.76 -12.91 3.49
N LEU A 7 -2.89 -12.07 4.06
CA LEU A 7 -3.25 -10.96 4.93
C LEU A 7 -3.12 -9.63 4.18
N LEU A 8 -4.16 -8.82 4.22
CA LEU A 8 -4.21 -7.46 3.71
C LEU A 8 -4.22 -6.47 4.88
N ILE A 9 -3.13 -5.77 5.13
CA ILE A 9 -3.00 -4.80 6.24
C ILE A 9 -3.39 -3.41 5.73
N ALA A 10 -4.32 -2.74 6.39
CA ALA A 10 -5.00 -1.51 5.96
C ALA A 10 -5.70 -1.68 4.60
N GLY A 11 -6.28 -2.87 4.38
CA GLY A 11 -6.89 -3.28 3.10
C GLY A 11 -8.34 -2.83 2.89
N GLY A 12 -8.91 -1.95 3.72
CA GLY A 12 -10.31 -1.48 3.59
C GLY A 12 -10.57 -0.56 2.40
N GLY A 13 -9.52 0.10 1.89
CA GLY A 13 -9.62 1.01 0.75
C GLY A 13 -9.79 0.29 -0.60
N THR A 14 -9.91 1.07 -1.67
CA THR A 14 -10.18 0.58 -3.03
C THR A 14 -9.17 -0.49 -3.47
N LEU A 15 -7.88 -0.23 -3.38
CA LEU A 15 -6.85 -1.20 -3.79
C LEU A 15 -6.95 -2.51 -2.99
N GLY A 16 -7.10 -2.44 -1.67
CA GLY A 16 -7.20 -3.64 -0.84
C GLY A 16 -8.45 -4.46 -1.16
N ARG A 17 -9.59 -3.82 -1.38
CA ARG A 17 -10.84 -4.52 -1.73
C ARG A 17 -10.77 -5.23 -3.08
N TYR A 18 -10.15 -4.61 -4.10
CA TYR A 18 -9.93 -5.28 -5.40
C TYR A 18 -8.88 -6.38 -5.29
N THR A 19 -7.83 -6.20 -4.49
CA THR A 19 -6.87 -7.26 -4.18
C THR A 19 -7.55 -8.46 -3.51
N ALA A 20 -8.41 -8.21 -2.51
CA ALA A 20 -9.18 -9.27 -1.86
C ALA A 20 -10.08 -10.03 -2.86
N LYS A 21 -10.81 -9.29 -3.72
CA LYS A 21 -11.66 -9.87 -4.76
C LYS A 21 -10.88 -10.78 -5.71
N GLU A 22 -9.71 -10.32 -6.16
CA GLU A 22 -8.86 -11.10 -7.06
C GLU A 22 -8.26 -12.34 -6.39
N LEU A 23 -7.83 -12.24 -5.12
CA LEU A 23 -7.33 -13.37 -4.35
C LEU A 23 -8.42 -14.44 -4.13
N LEU A 24 -9.64 -14.01 -3.81
CA LEU A 24 -10.79 -14.92 -3.67
C LEU A 24 -11.11 -15.64 -4.99
N SER A 25 -11.00 -14.97 -6.14
CA SER A 25 -11.20 -15.60 -7.45
C SER A 25 -10.16 -16.69 -7.76
N LYS A 26 -9.02 -16.64 -7.08
CA LYS A 26 -7.92 -17.63 -7.15
C LYS A 26 -7.98 -18.64 -5.99
N ASP A 27 -9.12 -18.73 -5.32
CA ASP A 27 -9.40 -19.67 -4.23
C ASP A 27 -8.56 -19.46 -2.97
N CYS A 28 -8.00 -18.25 -2.73
CA CYS A 28 -7.27 -17.92 -1.52
C CYS A 28 -8.22 -17.64 -0.32
N GLU A 29 -7.75 -17.91 0.89
CA GLU A 29 -8.32 -17.31 2.11
C GLU A 29 -7.72 -15.93 2.35
N VAL A 30 -8.56 -14.95 2.67
CA VAL A 30 -8.14 -13.55 2.81
C VAL A 30 -8.57 -12.99 4.16
N ASP A 31 -7.59 -12.58 4.95
CA ASP A 31 -7.79 -11.78 6.16
C ASP A 31 -7.51 -10.32 5.84
N VAL A 32 -8.38 -9.41 6.27
CA VAL A 32 -8.24 -7.97 6.05
C VAL A 32 -8.29 -7.22 7.36
N ILE A 33 -7.22 -6.51 7.71
CA ILE A 33 -7.23 -5.56 8.84
C ILE A 33 -7.53 -4.18 8.27
N CYS A 34 -8.57 -3.50 8.77
CA CYS A 34 -8.96 -2.17 8.35
C CYS A 34 -9.68 -1.41 9.48
N LEU A 35 -9.92 -0.12 9.30
CA LEU A 35 -10.64 0.72 10.28
C LEU A 35 -12.15 0.59 10.16
N GLU A 36 -12.61 0.23 8.97
CA GLU A 36 -14.02 0.10 8.64
C GLU A 36 -14.61 -1.20 9.22
N ASP A 37 -15.91 -1.18 9.48
CA ASP A 37 -16.67 -2.31 9.98
C ASP A 37 -17.33 -3.06 8.82
N TYR A 38 -16.53 -3.83 8.09
CA TYR A 38 -17.03 -4.65 7.00
C TYR A 38 -17.41 -6.05 7.45
N ILE A 39 -18.49 -6.56 6.90
CA ILE A 39 -18.94 -7.94 7.05
C ILE A 39 -18.89 -8.62 5.70
N SER A 40 -18.54 -9.88 5.67
CA SER A 40 -18.52 -10.70 4.46
C SER A 40 -19.35 -11.98 4.63
N ASP A 41 -20.18 -12.29 3.67
CA ASP A 41 -20.89 -13.57 3.57
C ASP A 41 -20.00 -14.69 2.99
N ASN A 42 -18.82 -14.34 2.45
CA ASN A 42 -17.86 -15.32 1.95
C ASN A 42 -17.01 -15.87 3.10
N PRO A 43 -17.06 -17.17 3.41
CA PRO A 43 -16.31 -17.76 4.52
C PRO A 43 -14.79 -17.68 4.37
N LYS A 44 -14.30 -17.44 3.15
CA LYS A 44 -12.87 -17.24 2.86
C LYS A 44 -12.40 -15.78 3.01
N LEU A 45 -13.30 -14.83 3.32
CA LEU A 45 -12.97 -13.42 3.52
C LEU A 45 -13.35 -12.98 4.94
N ARG A 46 -12.37 -12.62 5.75
CA ARG A 46 -12.58 -12.16 7.12
C ARG A 46 -12.05 -10.75 7.30
N TYR A 47 -12.85 -9.88 7.89
CA TYR A 47 -12.47 -8.52 8.25
C TYR A 47 -12.21 -8.40 9.75
N PHE A 48 -11.15 -7.68 10.09
CA PHE A 48 -10.75 -7.36 11.46
C PHE A 48 -10.70 -5.85 11.61
N LYS A 49 -11.67 -5.28 12.30
CA LYS A 49 -11.75 -3.84 12.56
C LYS A 49 -10.72 -3.44 13.61
N ALA A 50 -9.61 -2.88 13.16
CA ALA A 50 -8.55 -2.40 14.04
C ALA A 50 -7.63 -1.40 13.33
N LYS A 51 -6.97 -0.54 14.13
CA LYS A 51 -5.80 0.19 13.68
C LYS A 51 -4.61 -0.78 13.66
N ALA A 52 -4.03 -1.00 12.50
CA ALA A 52 -2.92 -1.93 12.31
C ALA A 52 -1.58 -1.31 12.77
N ASP A 53 -1.52 -0.88 14.05
CA ASP A 53 -0.27 -0.46 14.65
C ASP A 53 0.60 -1.66 15.08
N ARG A 54 1.83 -1.40 15.50
CA ARG A 54 2.79 -2.43 15.86
C ARG A 54 2.29 -3.36 16.97
N ASN A 55 1.64 -2.81 17.98
CA ASN A 55 1.19 -3.60 19.14
C ASN A 55 0.08 -4.57 18.72
N TYR A 56 -0.92 -4.06 17.99
CA TYR A 56 -1.99 -4.88 17.45
C TYR A 56 -1.45 -5.97 16.51
N LEU A 57 -0.56 -5.62 15.58
CA LEU A 57 0.02 -6.58 14.64
C LEU A 57 0.83 -7.66 15.36
N THR A 58 1.56 -7.31 16.42
CA THR A 58 2.31 -8.27 17.23
C THR A 58 1.40 -9.32 17.86
N GLU A 59 0.32 -8.91 18.47
CA GLU A 59 -0.64 -9.83 19.10
C GLU A 59 -1.44 -10.60 18.06
N PHE A 60 -1.93 -9.92 17.01
CA PHE A 60 -2.71 -10.55 15.94
C PHE A 60 -1.94 -11.65 15.21
N LEU A 61 -0.63 -11.47 15.01
CA LEU A 61 0.23 -12.40 14.27
C LEU A 61 0.94 -13.43 15.15
N LYS A 62 0.74 -13.41 16.47
CA LYS A 62 1.47 -14.25 17.43
C LYS A 62 1.54 -15.73 16.99
N ASP A 63 0.38 -16.33 16.73
CA ASP A 63 0.24 -17.74 16.36
C ASP A 63 -0.22 -17.93 14.91
N LYS A 64 0.00 -16.93 14.05
CA LYS A 64 -0.41 -16.96 12.64
C LYS A 64 0.79 -16.90 11.71
N TYR A 65 0.62 -17.51 10.56
CA TYR A 65 1.54 -17.43 9.43
C TYR A 65 0.71 -17.31 8.14
N TYR A 66 1.23 -16.58 7.16
CA TYR A 66 0.56 -16.32 5.89
C TYR A 66 1.48 -16.63 4.71
N ASP A 67 0.95 -17.17 3.62
CA ASP A 67 1.70 -17.33 2.36
C ASP A 67 2.08 -15.97 1.77
N GLY A 68 1.24 -14.96 1.99
CA GLY A 68 1.49 -13.59 1.57
C GLY A 68 0.91 -12.55 2.53
N ILE A 69 1.64 -11.45 2.72
CA ILE A 69 1.15 -10.25 3.42
C ILE A 69 1.27 -9.07 2.49
N VAL A 70 0.18 -8.33 2.27
CA VAL A 70 0.19 -7.05 1.55
C VAL A 70 0.02 -5.91 2.54
N ASN A 71 1.01 -5.05 2.63
CA ASN A 71 1.02 -3.92 3.55
C ASN A 71 0.70 -2.62 2.80
N PHE A 72 -0.53 -2.10 2.99
CA PHE A 72 -1.03 -0.85 2.40
C PHE A 72 -0.77 0.37 3.27
N ILE A 73 -0.19 0.21 4.47
CA ILE A 73 0.03 1.34 5.39
C ILE A 73 0.97 2.37 4.77
N HIS A 74 0.59 3.63 4.90
CA HIS A 74 1.48 4.76 4.68
C HIS A 74 2.20 5.09 5.98
N TYR A 75 3.51 4.83 6.04
CA TYR A 75 4.35 5.19 7.17
C TYR A 75 4.92 6.59 6.95
N THR A 76 4.78 7.47 7.92
CA THR A 76 5.34 8.83 7.88
C THR A 76 6.81 8.85 8.30
N SER A 77 7.26 7.83 9.03
CA SER A 77 8.64 7.63 9.45
C SER A 77 9.14 6.22 9.10
N VAL A 78 10.37 6.14 8.65
CA VAL A 78 11.04 4.84 8.42
C VAL A 78 11.29 4.10 9.74
N ASP A 79 11.46 4.80 10.85
CA ASP A 79 11.68 4.18 12.16
C ASP A 79 10.43 3.49 12.70
N ASP A 80 9.24 3.96 12.32
CA ASP A 80 7.98 3.24 12.60
C ASP A 80 7.85 1.99 11.71
N TYR A 81 8.35 2.06 10.47
CA TYR A 81 8.28 0.94 9.54
C TYR A 81 9.25 -0.20 9.87
N LYS A 82 10.50 0.11 10.24
CA LYS A 82 11.56 -0.90 10.49
C LYS A 82 11.11 -2.07 11.39
N PRO A 83 10.56 -1.83 12.59
CA PRO A 83 10.14 -2.93 13.47
C PRO A 83 8.91 -3.70 12.93
N VAL A 84 8.01 -3.03 12.23
CA VAL A 84 6.86 -3.68 11.60
C VAL A 84 7.31 -4.56 10.44
N HIS A 85 8.22 -4.08 9.60
CA HIS A 85 8.80 -4.88 8.52
C HIS A 85 9.39 -6.20 9.02
N LYS A 86 10.23 -6.15 10.06
CA LYS A 86 10.84 -7.35 10.66
C LYS A 86 9.79 -8.34 11.16
N LEU A 87 8.75 -7.83 11.84
CA LEU A 87 7.64 -8.64 12.31
C LEU A 87 6.93 -9.31 11.13
N LEU A 88 6.54 -8.55 10.11
CA LEU A 88 5.78 -9.06 8.98
C LEU A 88 6.59 -10.09 8.17
N CYS A 89 7.87 -9.83 7.89
CA CYS A 89 8.74 -10.79 7.20
C CYS A 89 8.92 -12.11 7.95
N SER A 90 8.85 -12.10 9.30
CA SER A 90 8.91 -13.33 10.10
C SER A 90 7.61 -14.14 10.10
N LYS A 91 6.54 -13.62 9.53
CA LYS A 91 5.18 -14.18 9.55
C LYS A 91 4.61 -14.47 8.16
N THR A 92 5.44 -14.41 7.14
CA THR A 92 5.00 -14.67 5.75
C THR A 92 6.14 -15.21 4.88
N ASP A 93 5.76 -15.96 3.85
CA ASP A 93 6.69 -16.33 2.77
C ASP A 93 7.01 -15.13 1.89
N GLN A 94 6.02 -14.23 1.66
CA GLN A 94 6.19 -13.06 0.81
C GLN A 94 5.49 -11.83 1.37
N LEU A 95 6.25 -10.77 1.64
CA LEU A 95 5.74 -9.45 2.01
C LEU A 95 5.67 -8.55 0.79
N ILE A 96 4.50 -7.94 0.52
CA ILE A 96 4.34 -6.91 -0.50
C ILE A 96 4.17 -5.55 0.20
N PHE A 97 5.08 -4.63 -0.07
CA PHE A 97 5.03 -3.25 0.42
C PHE A 97 4.47 -2.32 -0.65
N LEU A 98 3.36 -1.64 -0.33
CA LEU A 98 2.76 -0.67 -1.25
C LEU A 98 3.48 0.67 -1.18
N SER A 99 4.30 0.93 -2.18
CA SER A 99 4.95 2.22 -2.43
C SER A 99 4.10 3.10 -3.37
N SER A 100 4.72 3.88 -4.20
CA SER A 100 4.09 4.73 -5.21
C SER A 100 5.07 5.04 -6.33
N TYR A 101 4.57 5.27 -7.56
CA TYR A 101 5.40 5.80 -8.66
C TYR A 101 6.05 7.15 -8.33
N ARG A 102 5.49 7.91 -7.38
CA ARG A 102 6.04 9.21 -6.94
C ARG A 102 7.41 9.11 -6.24
N VAL A 103 7.92 7.91 -6.00
CA VAL A 103 9.30 7.72 -5.52
C VAL A 103 10.35 7.87 -6.62
N TYR A 104 9.94 7.88 -7.89
CA TYR A 104 10.83 8.21 -9.01
C TYR A 104 11.06 9.72 -9.09
N ALA A 105 12.26 10.10 -9.49
CA ALA A 105 12.54 11.46 -9.92
C ALA A 105 11.96 11.70 -11.31
N ASP A 106 11.42 12.89 -11.54
CA ASP A 106 10.89 13.29 -12.86
C ASP A 106 12.01 13.76 -13.80
N LEU A 107 12.96 12.86 -14.05
CA LEU A 107 14.12 13.11 -14.91
C LEU A 107 14.12 12.30 -16.21
N GLN A 108 13.20 11.36 -16.34
CA GLN A 108 13.13 10.44 -17.48
C GLN A 108 11.69 10.25 -17.92
N HIS A 109 11.43 10.47 -19.19
CA HIS A 109 10.20 10.05 -19.86
C HIS A 109 10.47 8.73 -20.58
N THR A 110 9.67 7.97 -20.53
CA THR A 110 9.11 6.74 -20.04
C THR A 110 9.81 6.26 -18.77
N ILE A 111 9.14 6.29 -17.66
CA ILE A 111 9.67 5.79 -16.37
C ILE A 111 9.75 4.27 -16.43
N THR A 112 10.95 3.72 -16.21
CA THR A 112 11.21 2.28 -16.06
C THR A 112 11.53 1.96 -14.59
N GLU A 113 11.68 0.69 -14.24
CA GLU A 113 12.04 0.29 -12.88
C GLU A 113 13.45 0.79 -12.47
N GLU A 114 14.33 1.02 -13.43
CA GLU A 114 15.69 1.54 -13.25
C GLU A 114 15.78 3.06 -13.29
N ALA A 115 14.65 3.75 -13.51
CA ALA A 115 14.64 5.20 -13.55
C ALA A 115 15.16 5.80 -12.24
N PRO A 116 15.83 6.97 -12.25
CA PRO A 116 16.37 7.60 -11.07
C PRO A 116 15.31 7.80 -9.98
N LEU A 117 15.67 7.50 -8.76
CA LEU A 117 14.78 7.66 -7.62
C LEU A 117 14.91 9.07 -7.02
N LEU A 118 13.83 9.51 -6.40
CA LEU A 118 13.74 10.83 -5.80
C LEU A 118 14.90 11.12 -4.80
N LEU A 119 15.23 10.14 -3.94
CA LEU A 119 16.30 10.30 -2.95
C LEU A 119 17.71 10.33 -3.56
N ASP A 120 17.87 9.88 -4.80
CA ASP A 120 19.19 9.90 -5.47
C ASP A 120 19.52 11.28 -6.05
N VAL A 121 18.50 12.15 -6.24
CA VAL A 121 18.63 13.42 -6.94
C VAL A 121 18.28 14.64 -6.10
N VAL A 122 17.50 14.49 -5.04
CA VAL A 122 17.08 15.61 -4.20
C VAL A 122 18.18 15.95 -3.20
N LYS A 123 18.58 17.23 -3.17
CA LYS A 123 19.56 17.74 -2.19
C LYS A 123 18.94 17.78 -0.80
N GLU A 124 19.69 17.37 0.22
CA GLU A 124 19.23 17.25 1.62
C GLU A 124 18.62 18.54 2.21
N ASP A 125 19.08 19.71 1.80
CA ASP A 125 18.62 21.03 2.30
C ASP A 125 17.45 21.62 1.49
N SER A 126 16.86 20.87 0.56
CA SER A 126 15.78 21.43 -0.24
C SER A 126 14.50 21.66 0.56
N GLU A 127 13.79 22.77 0.29
CA GLU A 127 12.47 23.07 0.85
C GLU A 127 11.47 21.93 0.56
N PHE A 128 11.65 21.27 -0.56
CA PHE A 128 10.87 20.09 -0.96
C PHE A 128 10.94 18.96 0.10
N LEU A 129 12.11 18.69 0.68
CA LEU A 129 12.27 17.65 1.71
C LEU A 129 11.46 17.95 2.99
N LYS A 130 11.15 19.21 3.24
CA LYS A 130 10.39 19.64 4.42
C LYS A 130 8.88 19.52 4.22
N THR A 131 8.43 19.63 2.98
CA THR A 131 7.00 19.74 2.64
C THR A 131 6.43 18.46 2.02
N GLU A 132 7.25 17.62 1.39
CA GLU A 132 6.78 16.38 0.75
C GLU A 132 6.58 15.25 1.76
N ASN A 133 5.34 15.11 2.23
CA ASN A 133 4.94 14.15 3.27
C ASN A 133 4.42 12.82 2.73
N TYR A 134 4.40 12.61 1.42
CA TYR A 134 3.86 11.38 0.81
C TYR A 134 4.94 10.54 0.11
N ALA A 135 5.65 11.12 -0.85
CA ALA A 135 6.63 10.36 -1.64
C ALA A 135 7.91 10.07 -0.85
N LEU A 136 8.42 11.08 -0.12
CA LEU A 136 9.66 10.93 0.64
C LEU A 136 9.61 9.85 1.74
N PRO A 137 8.57 9.75 2.57
CA PRO A 137 8.47 8.65 3.53
C PRO A 137 8.50 7.27 2.85
N LYS A 138 7.80 7.11 1.73
CA LYS A 138 7.82 5.87 0.95
C LYS A 138 9.20 5.59 0.35
N ALA A 139 9.84 6.59 -0.22
CA ALA A 139 11.20 6.46 -0.75
C ALA A 139 12.22 6.06 0.33
N ARG A 140 12.12 6.64 1.54
CA ARG A 140 12.95 6.26 2.70
C ARG A 140 12.69 4.82 3.14
N CYS A 141 11.43 4.37 3.16
CA CYS A 141 11.10 2.97 3.45
C CYS A 141 11.70 2.03 2.39
N GLU A 142 11.63 2.38 1.11
CA GLU A 142 12.26 1.58 0.04
C GLU A 142 13.80 1.55 0.16
N LYS A 143 14.41 2.69 0.49
CA LYS A 143 15.86 2.72 0.75
C LYS A 143 16.25 1.76 1.87
N PHE A 144 15.53 1.80 3.00
CA PHE A 144 15.72 0.85 4.09
C PHE A 144 15.56 -0.60 3.62
N LEU A 145 14.55 -0.92 2.81
CA LEU A 145 14.34 -2.27 2.30
C LEU A 145 15.55 -2.76 1.51
N ARG A 146 16.10 -1.94 0.64
CA ARG A 146 17.26 -2.30 -0.20
C ARG A 146 18.56 -2.42 0.57
N GLU A 147 18.81 -1.53 1.53
CA GLU A 147 20.12 -1.34 2.14
C GLU A 147 20.26 -1.99 3.53
N GLU A 148 19.17 -2.00 4.31
CA GLU A 148 19.24 -2.29 5.75
C GLU A 148 18.35 -3.45 6.22
N SER A 149 17.36 -3.90 5.42
CA SER A 149 16.33 -4.81 5.94
C SER A 149 16.87 -6.17 6.39
N GLY A 150 17.92 -6.66 5.75
CA GLY A 150 18.53 -7.98 6.02
C GLY A 150 17.62 -9.16 5.61
N THR A 151 16.40 -8.92 5.15
CA THR A 151 15.46 -9.93 4.68
C THR A 151 15.34 -9.88 3.16
N LYS A 152 14.90 -10.97 2.51
CA LYS A 152 14.79 -11.07 1.05
C LYS A 152 13.39 -11.44 0.58
N ASN A 153 12.48 -11.77 1.49
CA ASN A 153 11.12 -12.20 1.17
C ASN A 153 10.14 -11.01 1.05
N TRP A 154 10.54 -9.98 0.34
CA TRP A 154 9.70 -8.81 0.10
C TRP A 154 9.71 -8.37 -1.37
N THR A 155 8.65 -7.71 -1.77
CA THR A 155 8.49 -7.01 -3.05
C THR A 155 7.90 -5.64 -2.83
N VAL A 156 8.41 -4.64 -3.54
CA VAL A 156 7.84 -3.29 -3.58
C VAL A 156 6.96 -3.16 -4.80
N VAL A 157 5.74 -2.66 -4.61
CA VAL A 157 4.83 -2.32 -5.72
C VAL A 157 4.64 -0.81 -5.74
N ARG A 158 4.86 -0.19 -6.91
CA ARG A 158 4.79 1.27 -7.14
C ARG A 158 3.61 1.59 -8.06
N PRO A 159 2.37 1.58 -7.54
CA PRO A 159 1.22 1.89 -8.38
C PRO A 159 1.25 3.35 -8.83
N VAL A 160 0.76 3.58 -10.03
CA VAL A 160 0.38 4.90 -10.55
C VAL A 160 -1.02 5.26 -10.06
N ILE A 161 -1.61 6.33 -10.59
CA ILE A 161 -3.01 6.68 -10.34
C ILE A 161 -3.90 5.52 -10.76
N SER A 162 -4.68 5.02 -9.81
CA SER A 162 -5.64 3.94 -10.04
C SER A 162 -7.05 4.50 -10.12
N PHE A 163 -7.85 3.94 -11.01
CA PHE A 163 -9.27 4.27 -11.13
C PHE A 163 -10.15 3.02 -11.13
N SER A 164 -11.39 3.16 -10.72
CA SER A 164 -12.38 2.08 -10.72
C SER A 164 -13.79 2.66 -10.54
N ASP A 165 -14.82 1.82 -10.54
CA ASP A 165 -16.19 2.19 -10.16
C ASP A 165 -16.30 2.70 -8.71
N LYS A 166 -15.31 2.43 -7.87
CA LYS A 166 -15.22 2.89 -6.48
C LYS A 166 -14.24 4.05 -6.28
N ARG A 167 -13.49 4.39 -7.31
CA ARG A 167 -12.51 5.47 -7.29
C ARG A 167 -12.44 6.11 -8.68
N LEU A 168 -13.07 7.25 -8.82
CA LEU A 168 -13.21 7.98 -10.09
C LEU A 168 -12.21 9.15 -10.19
N ASP A 169 -10.96 8.94 -9.77
CA ASP A 169 -9.90 9.95 -9.89
C ASP A 169 -9.46 10.03 -11.35
N LEU A 170 -10.07 10.93 -12.14
CA LEU A 170 -9.77 11.09 -13.56
C LEU A 170 -8.50 11.91 -13.81
N VAL A 171 -8.20 12.82 -12.88
CA VAL A 171 -7.01 13.70 -12.88
C VAL A 171 -6.59 13.96 -11.44
N THR A 172 -5.99 15.09 -11.14
CA THR A 172 -5.63 15.51 -9.77
C THR A 172 -6.82 15.89 -8.88
N VAL A 173 -8.01 16.04 -9.47
CA VAL A 173 -9.27 16.36 -8.79
C VAL A 173 -10.11 15.09 -8.67
N SER A 174 -10.86 14.94 -7.57
CA SER A 174 -11.69 13.76 -7.36
C SER A 174 -12.75 13.66 -8.47
N GLY A 175 -12.88 12.47 -9.06
CA GLY A 175 -13.84 12.25 -10.14
C GLY A 175 -15.29 12.54 -9.76
N HIS A 176 -15.65 12.46 -8.48
CA HIS A 176 -16.96 12.84 -7.97
C HIS A 176 -17.24 14.33 -8.21
N GLU A 177 -16.30 15.21 -7.93
CA GLU A 177 -16.46 16.67 -8.14
C GLU A 177 -16.64 16.99 -9.62
N ILE A 178 -15.89 16.32 -10.49
CA ILE A 178 -16.02 16.47 -11.95
C ILE A 178 -17.40 15.99 -12.43
N ILE A 179 -17.83 14.82 -11.99
CA ILE A 179 -19.12 14.23 -12.40
C ILE A 179 -20.28 15.07 -11.87
N ASP A 180 -20.23 15.52 -10.62
CA ASP A 180 -21.29 16.34 -10.02
C ASP A 180 -21.35 17.72 -10.65
N ALA A 181 -20.22 18.32 -11.00
CA ALA A 181 -20.17 19.56 -11.77
C ALA A 181 -20.78 19.36 -13.15
N ALA A 182 -20.40 18.32 -13.88
CA ALA A 182 -20.97 18.02 -15.20
C ALA A 182 -22.50 17.77 -15.16
N ARG A 183 -22.97 16.98 -14.17
CA ARG A 183 -24.40 16.71 -13.97
C ARG A 183 -25.20 17.96 -13.63
N SER A 184 -24.58 18.91 -12.93
CA SER A 184 -25.23 20.22 -12.59
C SER A 184 -25.05 21.29 -13.67
N GLY A 185 -24.49 20.95 -14.83
CA GLY A 185 -24.26 21.90 -15.94
C GLY A 185 -23.17 22.94 -15.65
N LYS A 186 -22.32 22.69 -14.66
CA LYS A 186 -21.19 23.59 -14.34
C LYS A 186 -20.00 23.26 -15.24
N THR A 187 -19.29 24.30 -15.65
CA THR A 187 -18.01 24.13 -16.35
C THR A 187 -16.96 23.58 -15.38
N VAL A 188 -16.28 22.52 -15.79
CA VAL A 188 -15.09 22.00 -15.09
C VAL A 188 -13.88 22.60 -15.79
N ILE A 189 -13.08 23.37 -15.05
CA ILE A 189 -11.88 24.03 -15.53
C ILE A 189 -10.67 23.34 -14.89
#